data_0115d7c1edfac0307bb8513d284a710f
#
_entry.id   0115d7c1edfac0307bb8513d284a710f
#
_cell.length_a   1.000
_cell.length_b   1.000
_cell.length_c   1.000
_cell.angle_alpha   90.00
_cell.angle_beta   90.00
_cell.angle_gamma   90.00
#
_symmetry.space_group_name_H-M   'P 1'
#
loop_
_entity.id
_entity.type
_entity.pdbx_description
1 polymer ?
#
loop_
_entity_poly.entity_id
_entity_poly.type
_entity_poly.pdbx_seq_one_letter_code
_entity_poly.pdbx_strand_id
1 'polypeptide(L)'
;GGPTPGLGCAGRGIIATFQLLEDMDLFEQYQPDVVLYDVLGDVVCGGFAAPIREGYAEKVLIVTSGEKMALYAANNISSAVRNFEDRSYARLEGIILNHRNVENETGKVQAFSEKIGVPIVGEIPRSDEIIHWEDQGKTVIEGDPESEISQSFFRLADLLLADEEEA
;
A
#
# COMPACT_ATOMS: atom_id res chain seq x y z
N GLY A 1 -10.45 -7.96 -13.76
CA GLY A 1 -9.93 -7.95 -15.09
C GLY A 1 -9.34 -6.62 -15.49
N GLY A 2 -8.14 -6.63 -16.07
CA GLY A 2 -7.50 -5.46 -16.65
C GLY A 2 -7.73 -5.39 -18.17
N PRO A 3 -7.26 -4.33 -18.85
CA PRO A 3 -7.30 -4.25 -20.30
C PRO A 3 -6.47 -5.37 -20.94
N THR A 4 -6.77 -5.68 -22.19
CA THR A 4 -5.96 -6.64 -22.95
C THR A 4 -4.50 -6.18 -22.96
N PRO A 5 -3.52 -7.06 -22.68
CA PRO A 5 -2.11 -6.70 -22.71
C PRO A 5 -1.72 -5.98 -23.98
N GLY A 6 -1.03 -4.83 -23.84
CA GLY A 6 -0.63 -3.97 -24.98
C GLY A 6 -1.71 -3.03 -25.52
N LEU A 7 -2.94 -3.07 -25.01
CA LEU A 7 -4.04 -2.22 -25.44
C LEU A 7 -4.60 -1.40 -24.26
N GLY A 8 -4.22 -0.14 -24.17
CA GLY A 8 -4.82 0.83 -23.28
C GLY A 8 -4.11 0.98 -21.91
N CYS A 9 -4.54 1.98 -21.15
CA CYS A 9 -4.05 2.29 -19.80
C CYS A 9 -5.00 1.68 -18.76
N ALA A 10 -4.48 0.86 -17.86
CA ALA A 10 -5.23 0.28 -16.72
C ALA A 10 -5.87 1.36 -15.83
N GLY A 11 -5.31 2.57 -15.81
CA GLY A 11 -5.81 3.70 -15.04
C GLY A 11 -7.22 4.15 -15.40
N ARG A 12 -7.66 3.97 -16.66
CA ARG A 12 -9.07 4.21 -17.03
C ARG A 12 -10.02 3.20 -16.39
N GLY A 13 -9.56 1.94 -16.25
CA GLY A 13 -10.31 0.91 -15.56
C GLY A 13 -10.51 1.23 -14.08
N ILE A 14 -9.49 1.77 -13.42
CA ILE A 14 -9.56 2.20 -12.01
C ILE A 14 -10.60 3.30 -11.84
N ILE A 15 -10.54 4.36 -12.66
CA ILE A 15 -11.52 5.46 -12.61
C ILE A 15 -12.95 4.94 -12.86
N ALA A 16 -13.14 4.08 -13.86
CA ALA A 16 -14.46 3.50 -14.14
C ALA A 16 -14.95 2.61 -12.98
N THR A 17 -14.04 1.94 -12.26
CA THR A 17 -14.41 1.16 -11.08
C THR A 17 -14.90 2.07 -9.96
N PHE A 18 -14.23 3.18 -9.67
CA PHE A 18 -14.70 4.14 -8.67
C PHE A 18 -16.06 4.72 -9.00
N GLN A 19 -16.26 5.13 -10.25
CA GLN A 19 -17.57 5.61 -10.71
C GLN A 19 -18.67 4.56 -10.51
N LEU A 20 -18.37 3.28 -10.80
CA LEU A 20 -19.33 2.19 -10.58
C LEU A 20 -19.63 1.98 -9.08
N LEU A 21 -18.62 2.07 -8.19
CA LEU A 21 -18.81 1.94 -6.75
C LEU A 21 -19.70 3.08 -6.21
N GLU A 22 -19.51 4.31 -6.71
CA GLU A 22 -20.36 5.46 -6.39
C GLU A 22 -21.78 5.31 -6.94
N ASP A 23 -21.93 4.95 -8.23
CA ASP A 23 -23.24 4.77 -8.87
C ASP A 23 -24.09 3.68 -8.20
N MET A 24 -23.43 2.73 -7.53
CA MET A 24 -24.09 1.65 -6.77
C MET A 24 -24.27 1.98 -5.29
N ASP A 25 -23.87 3.15 -4.81
CA ASP A 25 -23.91 3.58 -3.41
C ASP A 25 -23.28 2.55 -2.44
N LEU A 26 -22.23 1.82 -2.88
CA LEU A 26 -21.69 0.70 -2.14
C LEU A 26 -21.08 1.10 -0.79
N PHE A 27 -20.45 2.26 -0.70
CA PHE A 27 -19.90 2.76 0.55
C PHE A 27 -21.01 3.09 1.57
N GLU A 28 -22.14 3.62 1.13
CA GLU A 28 -23.31 3.87 2.00
C GLU A 28 -24.01 2.57 2.41
N GLN A 29 -24.10 1.59 1.50
CA GLN A 29 -24.75 0.33 1.78
C GLN A 29 -23.98 -0.56 2.75
N TYR A 30 -22.65 -0.65 2.59
CA TYR A 30 -21.81 -1.56 3.36
C TYR A 30 -21.16 -0.89 4.57
N GLN A 31 -21.02 0.43 4.60
CA GLN A 31 -20.41 1.22 5.68
C GLN A 31 -19.11 0.58 6.19
N PRO A 32 -18.11 0.36 5.30
CA PRO A 32 -16.89 -0.30 5.69
C PRO A 32 -16.09 0.57 6.68
N ASP A 33 -15.56 -0.04 7.74
CA ASP A 33 -14.69 0.64 8.70
C ASP A 33 -13.36 1.03 8.07
N VAL A 34 -12.87 0.21 7.13
CA VAL A 34 -11.60 0.44 6.41
C VAL A 34 -11.77 0.11 4.93
N VAL A 35 -11.23 0.97 4.08
CA VAL A 35 -11.15 0.74 2.63
C VAL A 35 -9.68 0.73 2.22
N LEU A 36 -9.19 -0.42 1.75
CA LEU A 36 -7.83 -0.59 1.28
C LEU A 36 -7.76 -0.55 -0.24
N TYR A 37 -7.05 0.44 -0.78
CA TYR A 37 -6.78 0.57 -2.21
C TYR A 37 -5.41 -0.03 -2.54
N ASP A 38 -5.41 -1.31 -2.96
CA ASP A 38 -4.20 -1.99 -3.41
C ASP A 38 -3.89 -1.60 -4.86
N VAL A 39 -3.00 -0.63 -5.02
CA VAL A 39 -2.63 -0.08 -6.33
C VAL A 39 -1.20 -0.44 -6.70
N LEU A 40 -0.94 -0.55 -8.01
CA LEU A 40 0.40 -0.80 -8.53
C LEU A 40 1.35 0.36 -8.20
N GLY A 41 2.59 0.05 -7.83
CA GLY A 41 3.64 1.03 -7.54
C GLY A 41 4.16 1.81 -8.76
N ASP A 42 3.69 1.50 -9.96
CA ASP A 42 4.03 2.23 -11.18
C ASP A 42 3.10 3.44 -11.36
N VAL A 43 3.52 4.59 -10.82
CA VAL A 43 2.77 5.85 -10.85
C VAL A 43 2.89 6.62 -12.18
N VAL A 44 3.49 6.02 -13.21
CA VAL A 44 3.66 6.65 -14.53
C VAL A 44 2.31 6.93 -15.21
N CYS A 45 1.31 6.12 -14.91
CA CYS A 45 -0.05 6.32 -15.41
C CYS A 45 -0.93 7.03 -14.38
N GLY A 46 -1.38 8.23 -14.69
CA GLY A 46 -2.20 9.06 -13.79
C GLY A 46 -3.48 8.40 -13.25
N GLY A 47 -3.93 7.29 -13.85
CA GLY A 47 -5.04 6.50 -13.33
C GLY A 47 -4.71 5.72 -12.06
N PHE A 48 -3.45 5.35 -11.81
CA PHE A 48 -3.06 4.72 -10.56
C PHE A 48 -3.03 5.70 -9.39
N ALA A 49 -2.92 6.98 -9.66
CA ALA A 49 -3.03 8.02 -8.65
C ALA A 49 -4.50 8.47 -8.41
N ALA A 50 -5.49 7.85 -9.07
CA ALA A 50 -6.89 8.26 -8.94
C ALA A 50 -7.40 8.21 -7.48
N PRO A 51 -7.13 7.18 -6.66
CA PRO A 51 -7.57 7.17 -5.27
C PRO A 51 -7.07 8.39 -4.48
N ILE A 52 -5.84 8.82 -4.74
CA ILE A 52 -5.21 9.97 -4.09
C ILE A 52 -5.79 11.28 -4.64
N ARG A 53 -5.85 11.39 -5.95
CA ARG A 53 -6.21 12.63 -6.67
C ARG A 53 -7.70 12.98 -6.54
N GLU A 54 -8.57 11.98 -6.50
CA GLU A 54 -10.03 12.16 -6.42
C GLU A 54 -10.54 12.18 -4.97
N GLY A 55 -9.63 12.03 -3.97
CA GLY A 55 -10.00 12.15 -2.56
C GLY A 55 -10.59 10.88 -1.93
N TYR A 56 -10.44 9.72 -2.56
CA TYR A 56 -10.89 8.44 -1.99
C TYR A 56 -9.95 7.91 -0.91
N ALA A 57 -8.66 8.23 -0.99
CA ALA A 57 -7.66 7.80 -0.03
C ALA A 57 -7.11 9.01 0.75
N GLU A 58 -7.13 8.92 2.07
CA GLU A 58 -6.59 9.93 2.98
C GLU A 58 -5.13 9.64 3.34
N LYS A 59 -4.81 8.38 3.55
CA LYS A 59 -3.49 7.90 3.97
C LYS A 59 -2.85 7.08 2.85
N VAL A 60 -1.58 7.34 2.57
CA VAL A 60 -0.79 6.57 1.60
C VAL A 60 0.36 5.90 2.32
N LEU A 61 0.47 4.60 2.15
CA LEU A 61 1.56 3.78 2.66
C LEU A 61 2.42 3.29 1.49
N ILE A 62 3.73 3.45 1.60
CA ILE A 62 4.68 2.94 0.61
C ILE A 62 5.22 1.59 1.09
N VAL A 63 4.88 0.51 0.40
CA VAL A 63 5.51 -0.79 0.63
C VAL A 63 6.77 -0.88 -0.22
N THR A 64 7.92 -1.09 0.41
CA THR A 64 9.21 -1.16 -0.30
C THR A 64 10.17 -2.15 0.36
N SER A 65 11.30 -2.39 -0.29
CA SER A 65 12.43 -3.19 0.21
C SER A 65 13.75 -2.45 0.05
N GLY A 66 14.86 -3.02 0.50
CA GLY A 66 16.19 -2.46 0.32
C GLY A 66 16.79 -2.60 -1.09
N GLU A 67 16.04 -3.12 -2.04
CA GLU A 67 16.47 -3.25 -3.44
C GLU A 67 16.46 -1.88 -4.13
N LYS A 68 17.47 -1.60 -4.99
CA LYS A 68 17.60 -0.29 -5.63
C LYS A 68 16.38 0.11 -6.45
N MET A 69 15.77 -0.86 -7.17
CA MET A 69 14.59 -0.57 -8.00
C MET A 69 13.34 -0.34 -7.15
N ALA A 70 13.21 -1.05 -6.02
CA ALA A 70 12.12 -0.82 -5.07
C ALA A 70 12.21 0.59 -4.45
N LEU A 71 13.39 1.01 -4.02
CA LEU A 71 13.63 2.37 -3.49
C LEU A 71 13.43 3.45 -4.57
N TYR A 72 13.78 3.17 -5.82
CA TYR A 72 13.52 4.08 -6.94
C TYR A 72 12.00 4.25 -7.16
N ALA A 73 11.25 3.16 -7.20
CA ALA A 73 9.79 3.19 -7.31
C ALA A 73 9.16 3.93 -6.11
N ALA A 74 9.60 3.63 -4.89
CA ALA A 74 9.16 4.31 -3.67
C ALA A 74 9.40 5.83 -3.71
N ASN A 75 10.55 6.27 -4.25
CA ASN A 75 10.83 7.69 -4.45
C ASN A 75 9.86 8.34 -5.47
N ASN A 76 9.51 7.64 -6.53
CA ASN A 76 8.54 8.14 -7.52
C ASN A 76 7.15 8.25 -6.92
N ILE A 77 6.71 7.25 -6.12
CA ILE A 77 5.45 7.31 -5.38
C ILE A 77 5.44 8.49 -4.42
N SER A 78 6.48 8.65 -3.59
CA SER A 78 6.61 9.77 -2.66
C SER A 78 6.49 11.12 -3.37
N SER A 79 7.17 11.28 -4.51
CA SER A 79 7.11 12.50 -5.31
C SER A 79 5.72 12.74 -5.89
N ALA A 80 5.06 11.69 -6.35
CA ALA A 80 3.70 11.78 -6.89
C ALA A 80 2.69 12.19 -5.82
N VAL A 81 2.74 11.59 -4.61
CA VAL A 81 1.85 11.94 -3.50
C VAL A 81 2.02 13.41 -3.12
N ARG A 82 3.26 13.88 -2.98
CA ARG A 82 3.55 15.28 -2.64
C ARG A 82 3.01 16.29 -3.63
N ASN A 83 2.93 15.94 -4.92
CA ASN A 83 2.32 16.81 -5.92
C ASN A 83 0.80 17.02 -5.70
N PHE A 84 0.18 16.19 -4.87
CA PHE A 84 -1.25 16.27 -4.53
C PHE A 84 -1.50 16.78 -3.09
N GLU A 85 -0.49 16.86 -2.22
CA GLU A 85 -0.59 17.34 -0.83
C GLU A 85 -1.16 18.77 -0.75
N ASP A 86 -0.76 19.65 -1.69
CA ASP A 86 -1.29 21.01 -1.76
C ASP A 86 -2.81 21.08 -1.97
N ARG A 87 -3.43 19.98 -2.41
CA ARG A 87 -4.87 19.85 -2.61
C ARG A 87 -5.59 19.20 -1.44
N SER A 88 -4.89 18.83 -0.39
CA SER A 88 -5.39 18.20 0.85
C SER A 88 -6.15 16.88 0.65
N TYR A 89 -5.87 16.13 -0.42
CA TYR A 89 -6.59 14.90 -0.71
C TYR A 89 -5.98 13.67 -0.05
N ALA A 90 -4.65 13.59 0.08
CA ALA A 90 -4.00 12.48 0.74
C ALA A 90 -2.63 12.90 1.29
N ARG A 91 -2.20 12.26 2.37
CA ARG A 91 -0.89 12.43 2.97
C ARG A 91 -0.09 11.14 2.93
N LEU A 92 1.22 11.28 2.84
CA LEU A 92 2.14 10.16 2.94
C LEU A 92 2.33 9.81 4.42
N GLU A 93 1.70 8.72 4.85
CA GLU A 93 1.64 8.29 6.25
C GLU A 93 2.89 7.56 6.70
N GLY A 94 3.40 6.66 5.86
CA GLY A 94 4.53 5.86 6.28
C GLY A 94 5.09 4.93 5.22
N ILE A 95 6.18 4.28 5.60
CA ILE A 95 6.84 3.23 4.83
C ILE A 95 6.64 1.90 5.54
N ILE A 96 6.26 0.87 4.81
CA ILE A 96 6.28 -0.52 5.25
C ILE A 96 7.47 -1.20 4.61
N LEU A 97 8.43 -1.65 5.43
CA LEU A 97 9.57 -2.43 4.95
C LEU A 97 9.16 -3.89 4.78
N ASN A 98 9.04 -4.32 3.53
CA ASN A 98 8.81 -5.72 3.18
C ASN A 98 10.16 -6.38 2.88
N HIS A 99 10.70 -7.14 3.82
CA HIS A 99 12.04 -7.70 3.74
C HIS A 99 12.22 -8.68 2.59
N ARG A 100 13.33 -8.52 1.87
CA ARG A 100 13.76 -9.38 0.75
C ARG A 100 15.12 -10.04 1.01
N ASN A 101 15.66 -9.93 2.26
CA ASN A 101 16.98 -10.39 2.64
C ASN A 101 18.12 -9.73 1.84
N VAL A 102 17.98 -8.46 1.55
CA VAL A 102 19.03 -7.64 0.93
C VAL A 102 20.07 -7.23 1.95
N GLU A 103 21.35 -7.27 1.59
CA GLU A 103 22.43 -6.82 2.49
C GLU A 103 22.20 -5.38 2.98
N ASN A 104 22.27 -5.19 4.30
CA ASN A 104 22.00 -3.91 4.97
C ASN A 104 20.64 -3.29 4.60
N GLU A 105 19.62 -4.11 4.49
CA GLU A 105 18.30 -3.71 4.00
C GLU A 105 17.67 -2.61 4.86
N THR A 106 17.60 -2.82 6.17
CA THR A 106 17.05 -1.84 7.11
C THR A 106 17.81 -0.52 7.03
N GLY A 107 19.14 -0.54 6.98
CA GLY A 107 19.95 0.69 6.85
C GLY A 107 19.68 1.46 5.57
N LYS A 108 19.45 0.76 4.45
CA LYS A 108 19.11 1.40 3.17
C LYS A 108 17.73 2.05 3.19
N VAL A 109 16.74 1.36 3.76
CA VAL A 109 15.37 1.89 3.86
C VAL A 109 15.30 3.00 4.90
N GLN A 110 16.06 2.91 6.00
CA GLN A 110 16.17 3.98 6.97
C GLN A 110 16.76 5.26 6.37
N ALA A 111 17.85 5.16 5.60
CA ALA A 111 18.43 6.30 4.90
C ALA A 111 17.46 6.90 3.86
N PHE A 112 16.65 6.08 3.22
CA PHE A 112 15.60 6.54 2.32
C PHE A 112 14.48 7.26 3.08
N SER A 113 14.00 6.70 4.19
CA SER A 113 13.02 7.28 5.11
C SER A 113 13.44 8.68 5.56
N GLU A 114 14.67 8.83 6.04
CA GLU A 114 15.24 10.11 6.45
C GLU A 114 15.30 11.12 5.28
N LYS A 115 15.72 10.67 4.10
CA LYS A 115 15.80 11.50 2.90
C LYS A 115 14.45 12.08 2.49
N ILE A 116 13.38 11.28 2.58
CA ILE A 116 12.03 11.72 2.21
C ILE A 116 11.22 12.26 3.40
N GLY A 117 11.76 12.20 4.64
CA GLY A 117 11.09 12.68 5.84
C GLY A 117 9.81 11.93 6.18
N VAL A 118 9.74 10.62 5.90
CA VAL A 118 8.59 9.76 6.14
C VAL A 118 9.00 8.57 6.99
N PRO A 119 8.34 8.27 8.11
CA PRO A 119 8.75 7.21 9.04
C PRO A 119 8.54 5.80 8.45
N ILE A 120 9.33 4.84 8.91
CA ILE A 120 9.03 3.42 8.75
C ILE A 120 8.03 3.06 9.84
N VAL A 121 6.80 2.74 9.44
CA VAL A 121 5.68 2.44 10.36
C VAL A 121 5.50 0.95 10.61
N GLY A 122 6.12 0.09 9.81
CA GLY A 122 6.06 -1.35 10.02
C GLY A 122 7.07 -2.11 9.18
N GLU A 123 7.37 -3.33 9.64
CA GLU A 123 8.27 -4.24 8.97
C GLU A 123 7.62 -5.62 8.86
N ILE A 124 7.66 -6.19 7.66
CA ILE A 124 7.18 -7.54 7.37
C ILE A 124 8.40 -8.40 7.06
N PRO A 125 8.75 -9.36 7.90
CA PRO A 125 9.88 -10.24 7.66
C PRO A 125 9.63 -11.16 6.46
N ARG A 126 10.69 -11.55 5.77
CA ARG A 126 10.57 -12.59 4.76
C ARG A 126 10.33 -13.94 5.44
N SER A 127 9.25 -14.60 5.08
CA SER A 127 8.91 -15.93 5.59
C SER A 127 8.46 -16.85 4.46
N ASP A 128 8.94 -18.08 4.48
CA ASP A 128 8.50 -19.14 3.55
C ASP A 128 7.10 -19.65 3.91
N GLU A 129 6.60 -19.36 5.11
CA GLU A 129 5.25 -19.71 5.53
C GLU A 129 4.18 -18.99 4.67
N ILE A 130 4.48 -17.79 4.17
CA ILE A 130 3.58 -17.08 3.26
C ILE A 130 3.30 -17.96 2.04
N ILE A 131 4.35 -18.45 1.38
CA ILE A 131 4.23 -19.31 0.19
C ILE A 131 3.57 -20.64 0.55
N HIS A 132 3.93 -21.22 1.71
CA HIS A 132 3.36 -22.48 2.18
C HIS A 132 1.83 -22.43 2.31
N TRP A 133 1.28 -21.35 2.90
CA TRP A 133 -0.15 -21.21 3.07
C TRP A 133 -0.85 -20.73 1.78
N GLU A 134 -0.18 -19.91 0.98
CA GLU A 134 -0.65 -19.45 -0.33
C GLU A 134 -0.87 -20.63 -1.29
N ASP A 135 0.03 -21.63 -1.31
CA ASP A 135 -0.11 -22.88 -2.07
C ASP A 135 -1.34 -23.70 -1.64
N GLN A 136 -1.85 -23.49 -0.45
CA GLN A 136 -3.07 -24.08 0.08
C GLN A 136 -4.32 -23.20 -0.09
N GLY A 137 -4.19 -22.05 -0.75
CA GLY A 137 -5.27 -21.09 -0.96
C GLY A 137 -5.68 -20.33 0.31
N LYS A 138 -4.76 -20.17 1.26
CA LYS A 138 -4.95 -19.46 2.53
C LYS A 138 -3.94 -18.35 2.71
N THR A 139 -4.30 -17.36 3.49
CA THR A 139 -3.35 -16.41 4.05
C THR A 139 -2.56 -17.05 5.20
N VAL A 140 -1.43 -16.46 5.59
CA VAL A 140 -0.67 -16.93 6.78
C VAL A 140 -1.52 -16.83 8.05
N ILE A 141 -2.37 -15.81 8.16
CA ILE A 141 -3.24 -15.57 9.30
C ILE A 141 -4.31 -16.66 9.42
N GLU A 142 -4.88 -17.11 8.30
CA GLU A 142 -5.83 -18.23 8.27
C GLU A 142 -5.15 -19.58 8.53
N GLY A 143 -3.90 -19.70 8.18
CA GLY A 143 -3.11 -20.92 8.33
C GLY A 143 -2.55 -21.11 9.72
N ASP A 144 -1.83 -20.12 10.23
CA ASP A 144 -1.24 -20.09 11.56
C ASP A 144 -1.24 -18.65 12.12
N PRO A 145 -2.30 -18.24 12.84
CA PRO A 145 -2.37 -16.90 13.42
C PRO A 145 -1.32 -16.62 14.50
N GLU A 146 -0.76 -17.66 15.14
CA GLU A 146 0.23 -17.51 16.20
C GLU A 146 1.67 -17.41 15.68
N SER A 147 1.88 -17.65 14.40
CA SER A 147 3.23 -17.56 13.79
C SER A 147 3.79 -16.15 13.85
N GLU A 148 5.12 -16.02 13.87
CA GLU A 148 5.81 -14.74 13.91
C GLU A 148 5.41 -13.81 12.75
N ILE A 149 5.24 -14.39 11.55
CA ILE A 149 4.82 -13.65 10.37
C ILE A 149 3.38 -13.14 10.50
N SER A 150 2.45 -13.95 11.01
CA SER A 150 1.07 -13.51 11.27
C SER A 150 1.02 -12.39 12.31
N GLN A 151 1.79 -12.54 13.37
CA GLN A 151 1.90 -11.52 14.41
C GLN A 151 2.49 -10.20 13.89
N SER A 152 3.35 -10.23 12.86
CA SER A 152 3.85 -9.00 12.22
C SER A 152 2.76 -8.25 11.47
N PHE A 153 1.84 -8.97 10.82
CA PHE A 153 0.66 -8.36 10.18
C PHE A 153 -0.34 -7.80 11.20
N PHE A 154 -0.59 -8.48 12.32
CA PHE A 154 -1.45 -7.96 13.38
C PHE A 154 -0.89 -6.67 13.97
N ARG A 155 0.42 -6.65 14.32
CA ARG A 155 1.07 -5.41 14.83
C ARG A 155 0.96 -4.25 13.83
N LEU A 156 1.10 -4.53 12.53
CA LEU A 156 0.95 -3.52 11.50
C LEU A 156 -0.49 -3.00 11.44
N ALA A 157 -1.48 -3.90 11.49
CA ALA A 157 -2.90 -3.53 11.49
C ALA A 157 -3.25 -2.68 12.72
N ASP A 158 -2.84 -3.11 13.92
CA ASP A 158 -3.07 -2.36 15.17
C ASP A 158 -2.48 -0.94 15.09
N LEU A 159 -1.28 -0.80 14.53
CA LEU A 159 -0.63 0.50 14.39
C LEU A 159 -1.37 1.41 13.42
N LEU A 160 -1.83 0.87 12.29
CA LEU A 160 -2.53 1.66 11.26
C LEU A 160 -3.95 2.08 11.69
N LEU A 161 -4.58 1.31 12.59
CA LEU A 161 -5.93 1.57 13.09
C LEU A 161 -5.94 2.40 14.38
N ALA A 162 -4.84 2.43 15.14
CA ALA A 162 -4.76 3.15 16.41
C ALA A 162 -4.94 4.68 16.28
N ASP A 163 -4.59 5.26 15.13
CA ASP A 163 -4.70 6.71 14.91
C ASP A 163 -6.14 7.23 14.75
N GLU A 164 -7.14 6.36 14.68
CA GLU A 164 -8.55 6.74 14.46
C GLU A 164 -9.34 6.93 15.77
N GLU A 165 -8.81 6.48 16.90
CA GLU A 165 -9.48 6.64 18.21
C GLU A 165 -9.21 8.01 18.87
N GLU A 166 -8.25 8.81 18.38
CA GLU A 166 -7.90 10.13 18.94
C GLU A 166 -8.40 11.34 18.12
N ALA A 167 -9.14 11.14 17.04
CA ALA A 167 -9.69 12.19 16.20
C ALA A 167 -11.21 12.33 16.38
#